data_341434d0306160de0a107c1549bdcd9f
#
_entry.id   341434d0306160de0a107c1549bdcd9f
#
_cell.length_a   1.000
_cell.length_b   1.000
_cell.length_c   1.000
_cell.angle_alpha   90.00
_cell.angle_beta   90.00
_cell.angle_gamma   90.00
#
_symmetry.space_group_name_H-M   'P 1'
#
loop_
_entity.id
_entity.type
_entity.pdbx_description
1 polymer ?
#
loop_
_entity_poly.entity_id
_entity_poly.type
_entity_poly.pdbx_seq_one_letter_code
_entity_poly.pdbx_strand_id
1 'polypeptide(L)'
;MSEAPVPEISVEPDHFDVVSSDVVLVARLDSTFALCLYDAVLESGALIHLRVAPPGRVQDPNLTDTTLSTDLLLLDRCFIELRKSEPRAQHWQAKVVGQVQDLPGARERFDGVQSFLTAFLADANVKLVSCDTHVDLVQLLRFRPAMGHVRSEPLAAQRLGS
;
A
#
# COMPACT_ATOMS: atom_id res chain seq x y z
N MET A 1 30.89 -16.74 -4.13
CA MET A 1 29.66 -17.36 -3.65
C MET A 1 28.49 -16.40 -3.87
N SER A 2 27.52 -16.83 -4.60
CA SER A 2 26.38 -15.96 -4.88
C SER A 2 25.32 -16.11 -3.80
N GLU A 3 24.78 -14.99 -3.37
CA GLU A 3 23.67 -15.03 -2.44
C GLU A 3 22.40 -15.40 -3.18
N ALA A 4 21.55 -16.14 -2.52
CA ALA A 4 20.23 -16.42 -3.07
C ALA A 4 19.46 -15.11 -3.19
N PRO A 5 18.74 -14.88 -4.30
CA PRO A 5 17.94 -13.67 -4.42
C PRO A 5 16.83 -13.65 -3.37
N VAL A 6 16.49 -12.47 -2.93
CA VAL A 6 15.39 -12.28 -1.99
C VAL A 6 14.09 -12.64 -2.72
N PRO A 7 13.23 -13.50 -2.15
CA PRO A 7 11.97 -13.85 -2.79
C PRO A 7 11.08 -12.63 -3.02
N GLU A 8 10.36 -12.64 -4.13
CA GLU A 8 9.38 -11.61 -4.44
C GLU A 8 7.97 -12.19 -4.40
N ILE A 9 7.06 -11.46 -3.77
CA ILE A 9 5.66 -11.85 -3.65
C ILE A 9 4.81 -10.71 -4.21
N SER A 10 3.98 -11.02 -5.21
CA SER A 10 3.07 -10.04 -5.80
C SER A 10 1.82 -9.92 -4.96
N VAL A 11 1.38 -8.67 -4.73
CA VAL A 11 0.17 -8.37 -4.00
C VAL A 11 -0.81 -7.68 -4.95
N GLU A 12 -1.88 -8.39 -5.27
CA GLU A 12 -2.91 -7.88 -6.18
C GLU A 12 -3.79 -6.84 -5.50
N PRO A 13 -4.51 -6.00 -6.27
CA PRO A 13 -5.47 -5.07 -5.67
C PRO A 13 -6.49 -5.79 -4.81
N ASP A 14 -6.89 -5.14 -3.73
CA ASP A 14 -7.82 -5.67 -2.72
C ASP A 14 -7.26 -6.86 -1.94
N HIS A 15 -5.94 -6.96 -1.87
CA HIS A 15 -5.25 -7.99 -1.11
C HIS A 15 -4.18 -7.37 -0.23
N PHE A 16 -3.73 -8.13 0.73
CA PHE A 16 -2.57 -7.78 1.54
C PHE A 16 -1.73 -9.02 1.79
N ASP A 17 -0.48 -8.80 2.15
CA ASP A 17 0.39 -9.88 2.58
C ASP A 17 1.19 -9.41 3.78
N VAL A 18 1.28 -10.27 4.79
CA VAL A 18 2.04 -10.02 6.02
C VAL A 18 3.23 -10.95 6.03
N VAL A 19 4.42 -10.40 6.26
CA VAL A 19 5.65 -11.18 6.24
C VAL A 19 6.47 -10.92 7.49
N SER A 20 7.20 -11.93 7.93
CA SER A 20 8.11 -11.85 9.07
C SER A 20 9.50 -12.35 8.71
N SER A 21 9.82 -12.40 7.44
CA SER A 21 11.13 -12.77 6.93
C SER A 21 11.51 -11.80 5.82
N ASP A 22 12.77 -11.89 5.37
CA ASP A 22 13.26 -10.97 4.35
C ASP A 22 12.73 -11.37 2.97
N VAL A 23 11.71 -10.65 2.53
CA VAL A 23 11.11 -10.81 1.21
C VAL A 23 10.85 -9.43 0.61
N VAL A 24 10.60 -9.38 -0.69
CA VAL A 24 10.18 -8.17 -1.37
C VAL A 24 8.71 -8.34 -1.77
N LEU A 25 7.87 -7.40 -1.35
CA LEU A 25 6.47 -7.36 -1.74
C LEU A 25 6.33 -6.43 -2.94
N VAL A 26 5.66 -6.92 -3.97
CA VAL A 26 5.57 -6.22 -5.25
C VAL A 26 4.12 -5.88 -5.56
N ALA A 27 3.87 -4.65 -5.99
CA ALA A 27 2.54 -4.22 -6.39
C ALA A 27 2.62 -3.37 -7.65
N ARG A 28 1.72 -3.65 -8.58
CA ARG A 28 1.56 -2.82 -9.77
C ARG A 28 0.51 -1.78 -9.49
N LEU A 29 0.92 -0.52 -9.41
CA LEU A 29 0.04 0.58 -9.06
C LEU A 29 -0.54 1.22 -10.32
N ASP A 30 -1.82 0.99 -10.52
CA ASP A 30 -2.59 1.53 -11.63
C ASP A 30 -3.92 2.00 -11.05
N SER A 31 -3.98 3.29 -10.69
CA SER A 31 -5.09 3.89 -9.94
C SER A 31 -5.33 3.18 -8.61
N THR A 32 -4.24 2.83 -7.94
CA THR A 32 -4.27 2.13 -6.66
C THR A 32 -3.25 2.73 -5.70
N PHE A 33 -3.40 2.36 -4.42
CA PHE A 33 -2.48 2.72 -3.35
C PHE A 33 -1.78 1.49 -2.81
N ALA A 34 -0.53 1.65 -2.44
CA ALA A 34 0.17 0.66 -1.62
C ALA A 34 0.43 1.28 -0.25
N LEU A 35 -0.07 0.64 0.79
CA LEU A 35 0.26 0.99 2.16
C LEU A 35 1.31 -0.01 2.64
N CYS A 36 2.50 0.50 2.90
CA CYS A 36 3.65 -0.32 3.29
C CYS A 36 3.90 -0.12 4.79
N LEU A 37 3.75 -1.19 5.55
CA LEU A 37 3.90 -1.19 7.00
C LEU A 37 5.13 -2.01 7.38
N TYR A 38 5.93 -1.50 8.32
CA TYR A 38 7.12 -2.22 8.73
C TYR A 38 7.57 -1.83 10.12
N ASP A 39 8.26 -2.77 10.77
CA ASP A 39 9.11 -2.52 11.93
C ASP A 39 10.48 -3.06 11.57
N ALA A 40 11.40 -2.17 11.22
CA ALA A 40 12.70 -2.58 10.70
C ALA A 40 13.54 -3.33 11.74
N VAL A 41 13.29 -3.12 13.03
CA VAL A 41 14.02 -3.80 14.09
C VAL A 41 13.69 -5.29 14.11
N LEU A 42 12.44 -5.63 13.85
CA LEU A 42 11.95 -7.00 13.91
C LEU A 42 11.78 -7.64 12.53
N GLU A 43 12.16 -6.96 11.47
CA GLU A 43 12.12 -7.47 10.10
C GLU A 43 10.73 -7.92 9.67
N SER A 44 9.70 -7.32 10.24
CA SER A 44 8.30 -7.65 9.94
C SER A 44 7.63 -6.52 9.20
N GLY A 45 6.66 -6.87 8.39
CA GLY A 45 5.89 -5.86 7.70
C GLY A 45 4.77 -6.43 6.87
N ALA A 46 4.08 -5.53 6.18
CA ALA A 46 2.95 -5.90 5.34
C ALA A 46 2.78 -4.88 4.22
N LEU A 47 2.23 -5.33 3.11
CA LEU A 47 1.78 -4.45 2.05
C LEU A 47 0.30 -4.67 1.84
N ILE A 48 -0.47 -3.58 1.87
CA ILE A 48 -1.90 -3.59 1.56
C ILE A 48 -2.09 -2.84 0.26
N HIS A 49 -2.69 -3.49 -0.72
CA HIS A 49 -2.92 -2.92 -2.04
C HIS A 49 -4.38 -2.50 -2.16
N LEU A 50 -4.63 -1.20 -2.12
CA LEU A 50 -5.96 -0.62 -2.06
C LEU A 50 -6.34 0.02 -3.39
N ARG A 51 -7.60 -0.11 -3.78
CA ARG A 51 -8.10 0.56 -4.97
C ARG A 51 -8.58 1.96 -4.64
N VAL A 52 -8.43 2.84 -5.63
CA VAL A 52 -9.09 4.15 -5.59
C VAL A 52 -10.45 3.99 -6.25
N ALA A 53 -11.51 4.38 -5.56
CA ALA A 53 -12.85 4.25 -6.11
C ALA A 53 -12.99 5.00 -7.44
N PRO A 54 -13.70 4.44 -8.43
CA PRO A 54 -13.91 5.13 -9.70
C PRO A 54 -14.65 6.45 -9.54
N PRO A 55 -14.49 7.38 -10.46
CA PRO A 55 -15.22 8.65 -10.45
C PRO A 55 -16.73 8.44 -10.36
N GLY A 56 -17.38 9.20 -9.50
CA GLY A 56 -18.82 9.17 -9.35
C GLY A 56 -19.39 8.10 -8.45
N ARG A 57 -18.54 7.27 -7.86
CA ARG A 57 -19.00 6.18 -6.98
C ARG A 57 -18.94 6.49 -5.50
N VAL A 58 -18.22 7.50 -5.12
CA VAL A 58 -17.98 7.81 -3.71
C VAL A 58 -18.94 8.88 -3.25
N GLN A 59 -20.21 8.67 -3.44
CA GLN A 59 -21.09 9.78 -3.22
C GLN A 59 -22.19 9.52 -2.22
N ASP A 60 -22.38 8.28 -1.82
CA ASP A 60 -23.48 7.95 -0.94
C ASP A 60 -23.00 7.96 0.50
N PRO A 61 -23.44 8.95 1.31
CA PRO A 61 -23.08 9.00 2.71
C PRO A 61 -23.71 7.90 3.55
N ASN A 62 -24.56 7.07 2.95
CA ASN A 62 -25.28 6.02 3.68
C ASN A 62 -24.52 4.70 3.75
N LEU A 63 -23.22 4.74 3.56
CA LEU A 63 -22.37 3.56 3.72
C LEU A 63 -22.62 2.47 2.68
N THR A 64 -23.16 2.83 1.55
CA THR A 64 -23.31 1.89 0.45
C THR A 64 -22.08 1.86 -0.43
N ASP A 65 -21.06 2.64 -0.12
CA ASP A 65 -19.80 2.59 -0.83
C ASP A 65 -19.07 1.31 -0.45
N THR A 66 -19.25 0.28 -1.28
CA THR A 66 -18.64 -1.03 -1.03
C THR A 66 -17.12 -0.99 -1.12
N THR A 67 -16.57 -0.05 -1.89
CA THR A 67 -15.12 0.09 -2.01
C THR A 67 -14.52 0.54 -0.68
N LEU A 68 -15.09 1.57 -0.08
CA LEU A 68 -14.59 2.06 1.20
C LEU A 68 -14.75 1.02 2.30
N SER A 69 -15.90 0.33 2.34
CA SER A 69 -16.12 -0.74 3.31
C SER A 69 -15.11 -1.87 3.13
N THR A 70 -14.82 -2.24 1.90
CA THR A 70 -13.85 -3.29 1.60
C THR A 70 -12.46 -2.87 2.05
N ASP A 71 -12.08 -1.63 1.78
CA ASP A 71 -10.77 -1.11 2.18
C ASP A 71 -10.61 -1.11 3.69
N LEU A 72 -11.64 -0.71 4.42
CA LEU A 72 -11.60 -0.69 5.88
C LEU A 72 -11.46 -2.11 6.44
N LEU A 73 -12.21 -3.06 5.90
CA LEU A 73 -12.10 -4.46 6.32
C LEU A 73 -10.71 -5.01 6.02
N LEU A 74 -10.17 -4.67 4.88
CA LEU A 74 -8.85 -5.11 4.47
C LEU A 74 -7.78 -4.58 5.43
N LEU A 75 -7.87 -3.30 5.77
CA LEU A 75 -6.96 -2.67 6.73
C LEU A 75 -7.05 -3.35 8.10
N ASP A 76 -8.26 -3.55 8.59
CA ASP A 76 -8.46 -4.20 9.89
C ASP A 76 -7.87 -5.60 9.92
N ARG A 77 -8.15 -6.38 8.89
CA ARG A 77 -7.62 -7.74 8.80
C ARG A 77 -6.10 -7.77 8.74
N CYS A 78 -5.52 -6.88 7.95
CA CYS A 78 -4.08 -6.81 7.84
C CYS A 78 -3.44 -6.47 9.19
N PHE A 79 -4.00 -5.49 9.90
CA PHE A 79 -3.47 -5.08 11.20
C PHE A 79 -3.59 -6.20 12.24
N ILE A 80 -4.68 -6.96 12.21
CA ILE A 80 -4.84 -8.11 13.09
C ILE A 80 -3.76 -9.15 12.80
N GLU A 81 -3.57 -9.49 11.52
CA GLU A 81 -2.55 -10.46 11.13
C GLU A 81 -1.14 -9.99 11.49
N LEU A 82 -0.88 -8.71 11.28
CA LEU A 82 0.43 -8.12 11.55
C LEU A 82 0.76 -8.21 13.05
N ARG A 83 -0.21 -7.89 13.91
CA ARG A 83 -0.02 -7.96 15.36
C ARG A 83 0.13 -9.38 15.85
N LYS A 84 -0.55 -10.33 15.23
CA LYS A 84 -0.37 -11.76 15.54
C LYS A 84 0.99 -12.26 15.11
N SER A 85 1.44 -11.81 13.94
CA SER A 85 2.72 -12.22 13.38
C SER A 85 3.89 -11.75 14.25
N GLU A 86 3.80 -10.55 14.78
CA GLU A 86 4.88 -10.01 15.61
C GLU A 86 4.31 -9.17 16.77
N PRO A 87 3.86 -9.85 17.84
CA PRO A 87 3.27 -9.13 18.99
C PRO A 87 4.22 -8.19 19.71
N ARG A 88 5.52 -8.37 19.54
CA ARG A 88 6.52 -7.53 20.21
C ARG A 88 6.75 -6.21 19.50
N ALA A 89 6.27 -6.07 18.27
CA ALA A 89 6.50 -4.86 17.50
C ALA A 89 5.67 -3.72 18.08
N GLN A 90 6.33 -2.62 18.40
CA GLN A 90 5.69 -1.44 19.00
C GLN A 90 5.98 -0.17 18.23
N HIS A 91 6.83 -0.24 17.22
CA HIS A 91 7.28 0.94 16.47
C HIS A 91 6.97 0.78 14.99
N TRP A 92 5.70 0.56 14.69
CA TRP A 92 5.26 0.43 13.32
C TRP A 92 5.37 1.76 12.58
N GLN A 93 5.91 1.69 11.38
CA GLN A 93 6.00 2.83 10.49
C GLN A 93 5.30 2.50 9.17
N ALA A 94 4.86 3.53 8.49
CA ALA A 94 4.14 3.38 7.23
C ALA A 94 4.70 4.29 6.15
N LYS A 95 4.75 3.77 4.94
CA LYS A 95 4.99 4.56 3.74
C LYS A 95 3.84 4.28 2.78
N VAL A 96 3.30 5.34 2.18
CA VAL A 96 2.17 5.23 1.25
C VAL A 96 2.64 5.69 -0.11
N VAL A 97 2.37 4.88 -1.12
CA VAL A 97 2.64 5.24 -2.51
C VAL A 97 1.37 5.03 -3.30
N GLY A 98 0.94 6.02 -4.03
CA GLY A 98 -0.24 5.92 -4.87
C GLY A 98 0.04 6.30 -6.29
N GLN A 99 -0.81 5.82 -7.19
CA GLN A 99 -0.80 6.19 -8.59
C GLN A 99 -2.20 6.57 -9.00
N VAL A 100 -2.34 7.67 -9.70
CA VAL A 100 -3.64 8.19 -10.14
C VAL A 100 -3.54 8.63 -11.59
N GLN A 101 -4.61 8.38 -12.35
CA GLN A 101 -4.75 8.92 -13.69
C GLN A 101 -5.17 10.38 -13.58
N ASP A 102 -4.69 11.22 -14.49
CA ASP A 102 -5.06 12.64 -14.51
C ASP A 102 -6.43 12.81 -15.17
N LEU A 103 -7.47 12.45 -14.44
CA LEU A 103 -8.86 12.51 -14.89
C LEU A 103 -9.67 13.41 -13.96
N PRO A 104 -10.76 14.03 -14.47
CA PRO A 104 -11.60 14.85 -13.62
C PRO A 104 -12.11 14.10 -12.40
N GLY A 105 -12.00 14.68 -11.24
CA GLY A 105 -12.43 14.09 -9.99
C GLY A 105 -11.49 13.03 -9.39
N ALA A 106 -10.48 12.60 -10.14
CA ALA A 106 -9.57 11.56 -9.66
C ALA A 106 -8.75 12.05 -8.48
N ARG A 107 -8.24 13.27 -8.56
CA ARG A 107 -7.42 13.83 -7.49
C ARG A 107 -8.17 14.03 -6.19
N GLU A 108 -9.41 14.49 -6.26
CA GLU A 108 -10.21 14.69 -5.07
C GLU A 108 -10.45 13.38 -4.32
N ARG A 109 -10.71 12.32 -5.07
CA ARG A 109 -10.89 11.02 -4.45
C ARG A 109 -9.60 10.47 -3.90
N PHE A 110 -8.52 10.67 -4.63
CA PHE A 110 -7.21 10.26 -4.17
C PHE A 110 -6.88 10.96 -2.85
N ASP A 111 -7.12 12.27 -2.78
CA ASP A 111 -6.90 13.05 -1.57
C ASP A 111 -7.79 12.55 -0.43
N GLY A 112 -9.01 12.15 -0.74
CA GLY A 112 -9.93 11.59 0.25
C GLY A 112 -9.42 10.28 0.83
N VAL A 113 -8.92 9.39 -0.02
CA VAL A 113 -8.33 8.13 0.44
C VAL A 113 -7.08 8.39 1.26
N GLN A 114 -6.25 9.33 0.84
CA GLN A 114 -5.05 9.69 1.57
C GLN A 114 -5.38 10.23 2.95
N SER A 115 -6.38 11.11 3.04
CA SER A 115 -6.82 11.65 4.32
C SER A 115 -7.36 10.55 5.24
N PHE A 116 -8.13 9.63 4.68
CA PHE A 116 -8.64 8.49 5.42
C PHE A 116 -7.50 7.62 5.97
N LEU A 117 -6.52 7.29 5.13
CA LEU A 117 -5.37 6.49 5.55
C LEU A 117 -4.56 7.20 6.62
N THR A 118 -4.36 8.50 6.48
CA THR A 118 -3.62 9.28 7.49
C THR A 118 -4.31 9.21 8.84
N ALA A 119 -5.63 9.39 8.87
CA ALA A 119 -6.39 9.30 10.10
C ALA A 119 -6.38 7.89 10.68
N PHE A 120 -6.53 6.88 9.83
CA PHE A 120 -6.50 5.48 10.26
C PHE A 120 -5.17 5.12 10.91
N LEU A 121 -4.06 5.52 10.30
CA LEU A 121 -2.73 5.25 10.82
C LEU A 121 -2.49 5.95 12.14
N ALA A 122 -2.95 7.19 12.27
CA ALA A 122 -2.83 7.93 13.53
C ALA A 122 -3.59 7.22 14.65
N ASP A 123 -4.81 6.76 14.37
CA ASP A 123 -5.61 6.03 15.35
C ASP A 123 -4.98 4.68 15.70
N ALA A 124 -4.29 4.06 14.77
CA ALA A 124 -3.60 2.79 15.00
C ALA A 124 -2.22 2.96 15.64
N ASN A 125 -1.82 4.21 15.91
CA ASN A 125 -0.53 4.53 16.48
C ASN A 125 0.64 4.09 15.58
N VAL A 126 0.48 4.31 14.27
CA VAL A 126 1.51 4.03 13.28
C VAL A 126 2.02 5.35 12.73
N LYS A 127 3.34 5.50 12.73
CA LYS A 127 3.95 6.73 12.21
C LYS A 127 3.98 6.71 10.68
N LEU A 128 3.38 7.71 10.07
CA LEU A 128 3.45 7.89 8.62
C LEU A 128 4.75 8.61 8.26
N VAL A 129 5.65 7.90 7.61
CA VAL A 129 6.97 8.41 7.27
C VAL A 129 6.96 9.19 5.97
N SER A 130 6.25 8.68 4.97
CA SER A 130 6.19 9.33 3.65
C SER A 130 4.91 8.97 2.93
N CYS A 131 4.50 9.85 2.02
CA CYS A 131 3.33 9.63 1.20
C CYS A 131 3.61 10.25 -0.17
N ASP A 132 3.75 9.41 -1.19
CA ASP A 132 4.08 9.84 -2.54
C ASP A 132 2.98 9.49 -3.51
N THR A 133 2.74 10.38 -4.47
CA THR A 133 1.73 10.20 -5.49
C THR A 133 2.36 10.35 -6.87
N HIS A 134 2.10 9.38 -7.73
CA HIS A 134 2.53 9.42 -9.12
C HIS A 134 1.33 9.62 -10.02
N VAL A 135 1.46 10.49 -11.02
CA VAL A 135 0.37 10.83 -11.93
C VAL A 135 0.67 10.27 -13.30
N ASP A 136 -0.33 9.63 -13.90
CA ASP A 136 -0.37 9.11 -15.26
C ASP A 136 0.45 7.85 -15.57
N LEU A 137 1.62 7.70 -14.99
CA LEU A 137 2.45 6.53 -15.28
C LEU A 137 2.19 5.43 -14.27
N VAL A 138 1.81 4.26 -14.77
CA VAL A 138 1.67 3.06 -13.94
C VAL A 138 3.03 2.77 -13.29
N GLN A 139 3.01 2.48 -12.00
CA GLN A 139 4.22 2.24 -11.22
C GLN A 139 4.33 0.78 -10.83
N LEU A 140 5.54 0.26 -10.85
CA LEU A 140 5.85 -1.00 -10.22
C LEU A 140 6.56 -0.71 -8.90
N LEU A 141 5.93 -1.10 -7.81
CA LEU A 141 6.45 -0.85 -6.47
C LEU A 141 7.07 -2.12 -5.90
N ARG A 142 8.24 -1.96 -5.29
CA ARG A 142 8.90 -3.01 -4.53
C ARG A 142 9.14 -2.52 -3.11
N PHE A 143 8.65 -3.29 -2.15
CA PHE A 143 8.76 -2.99 -0.74
C PHE A 143 9.48 -4.13 -0.03
N ARG A 144 10.58 -3.82 0.63
CA ARG A 144 11.36 -4.77 1.42
C ARG A 144 11.20 -4.42 2.90
N PRO A 145 10.25 -5.07 3.60
CA PRO A 145 9.94 -4.69 4.99
C PRO A 145 11.10 -4.82 5.95
N ALA A 146 11.95 -5.83 5.77
CA ALA A 146 13.10 -6.03 6.64
C ALA A 146 14.03 -4.82 6.71
N MET A 147 14.03 -3.99 5.68
CA MET A 147 14.84 -2.77 5.62
C MET A 147 14.00 -1.50 5.62
N GLY A 148 12.68 -1.62 5.63
CA GLY A 148 11.79 -0.47 5.51
C GLY A 148 11.96 0.26 4.18
N HIS A 149 12.36 -0.42 3.13
CA HIS A 149 12.76 0.19 1.87
C HIS A 149 11.67 0.06 0.82
N VAL A 150 11.24 1.20 0.28
CA VAL A 150 10.22 1.26 -0.77
C VAL A 150 10.83 1.88 -2.01
N ARG A 151 10.59 1.25 -3.15
CA ARG A 151 11.08 1.74 -4.42
C ARG A 151 9.97 1.59 -5.46
N SER A 152 9.73 2.63 -6.25
CA SER A 152 8.76 2.55 -7.33
C SER A 152 9.41 3.04 -8.63
N GLU A 153 9.02 2.39 -9.73
CA GLU A 153 9.52 2.69 -11.07
C GLU A 153 8.37 2.72 -12.06
N PRO A 154 8.42 3.63 -13.05
CA PRO A 154 7.41 3.63 -14.11
C PRO A 154 7.48 2.37 -14.95
N LEU A 155 6.33 1.71 -15.13
CA LEU A 155 6.24 0.54 -16.01
C LEU A 155 6.24 0.90 -17.49
N ALA A 156 5.82 2.11 -17.82
CA ALA A 156 5.72 2.53 -19.21
C ALA A 156 7.04 2.41 -19.96
N ALA A 157 8.17 2.59 -19.26
CA ALA A 157 9.50 2.47 -19.88
C ALA A 157 9.75 1.09 -20.46
N GLN A 158 9.14 0.05 -19.90
CA GLN A 158 9.35 -1.32 -20.39
C GLN A 158 8.66 -1.59 -21.71
N ARG A 159 7.57 -0.89 -22.00
CA ARG A 159 6.83 -1.10 -23.23
C ARG A 159 7.50 -0.46 -24.43
N LEU A 160 8.33 0.52 -24.20
CA LEU A 160 9.06 1.19 -25.29
C LEU A 160 10.15 0.32 -25.86
N GLY A 161 10.57 -0.70 -25.14
CA GLY A 161 11.57 -1.63 -25.62
C GLY A 161 11.02 -2.81 -26.40
N SER A 162 9.73 -2.87 -26.55
CA SER A 162 9.09 -3.99 -27.24
C SER A 162 8.69 -3.66 -28.66
#